data_1f6477b27b8bb9da50eaf3efcf72b9c4
#
_entry.id   1f6477b27b8bb9da50eaf3efcf72b9c4
#
_cell.length_a   1.000
_cell.length_b   1.000
_cell.length_c   1.000
_cell.angle_alpha   90.00
_cell.angle_beta   90.00
_cell.angle_gamma   90.00
#
_symmetry.space_group_name_H-M   'P 1'
#
loop_
_entity.id
_entity.type
_entity.pdbx_description
1 polymer ?
#
loop_
_entity_poly.entity_id
_entity_poly.type
_entity_poly.pdbx_seq_one_letter_code
_entity_poly.pdbx_strand_id
1 'polypeptide(L)'
;MFNVRRLGLKKIVLLLFCLAFLSGCKKVPEMTLKEIEAIVNLGANEIISKTISKPWDGSEYVSGTVGGTWNSALISDPKTFNHLIAERDGTSSSIIEMTTDMIADYDTHSKTWKPKACYYSIEVDEKNQTLTVHCTIRENLYWTYYNSDKKIPVTSDDIVWWYDNISGNPDFQSSAYSGQFVTMSDGTMERIKVVKIDDRNFDFVYPRVVADPILSSNCSFRPCWIYKDAFEKKGIEGVKNLFSVDVDPRTIPSMGQYYITEYSPSQRLVFSRNPNYWEKDSLNQSVPYPEQTVYQIVSDQNTSYLLFKQGKLETYSPRPENLSDIINAQSSGYTVFNSEASIGAMMWSFNQNPKNIDKPYYEWFTKKEFRQAMSCLLNRDRIVNQTFRGLASPKYDFFPDANPYYNENIQLKYKYDLKKAIELLASIGIKMDSENIMRDWKNRPIEFDLIIASTATTTNDMAQIIYDECNSVGIKVNVRQTDFQKMVEQLTVTYDWQSIIIGLGSNFFPTQGSNVWPSSGNLHLWYPLQKSPATDWEARIDYLYNEGSYTIDKIKAKEIWDEYQSILLEQCPVIYLVSERGFYAVNNRWDFSNFYFDNKNGAMNTRVFLHH
;
A
#
# COMPACT_ATOMS: atom_id res chain seq x y z
N MET A 1 31.81 8.33 81.31
CA MET A 1 31.68 9.62 80.58
C MET A 1 32.26 9.53 79.18
N PHE A 2 31.80 8.65 78.34
CA PHE A 2 32.19 8.57 76.92
C PHE A 2 31.08 7.90 76.13
N ASN A 3 30.01 8.60 75.72
CA ASN A 3 29.13 8.07 74.67
C ASN A 3 28.06 9.11 74.14
N VAL A 4 28.12 10.39 74.46
CA VAL A 4 27.09 11.35 74.05
C VAL A 4 27.52 12.23 72.86
N ARG A 5 28.80 12.34 72.54
CA ARG A 5 29.30 13.22 71.47
C ARG A 5 29.35 12.62 70.04
N ARG A 6 29.22 11.27 69.88
CA ARG A 6 29.25 10.60 68.56
C ARG A 6 27.87 10.51 67.86
N LEU A 7 26.77 10.67 68.59
CA LEU A 7 25.42 10.61 67.99
C LEU A 7 25.01 11.96 67.33
N GLY A 8 25.52 13.07 67.84
CA GLY A 8 25.20 14.40 67.27
C GLY A 8 25.83 14.65 65.89
N LEU A 9 27.07 14.21 65.69
CA LEU A 9 27.78 14.41 64.42
C LEU A 9 27.21 13.58 63.28
N LYS A 10 26.77 12.35 63.54
CA LYS A 10 26.14 11.50 62.52
C LYS A 10 24.77 12.03 62.05
N LYS A 11 23.98 12.64 62.96
CA LYS A 11 22.70 13.27 62.59
C LYS A 11 22.89 14.56 61.78
N ILE A 12 23.92 15.36 62.09
CA ILE A 12 24.24 16.59 61.36
C ILE A 12 24.80 16.27 59.98
N VAL A 13 25.65 15.24 59.83
CA VAL A 13 26.16 14.79 58.53
C VAL A 13 25.04 14.18 57.68
N LEU A 14 24.09 13.43 58.29
CA LEU A 14 22.93 12.89 57.56
C LEU A 14 21.96 14.00 57.12
N LEU A 15 21.78 15.05 57.95
CA LEU A 15 20.93 16.21 57.58
C LEU A 15 21.58 17.06 56.49
N LEU A 16 22.91 17.24 56.50
CA LEU A 16 23.66 17.93 55.45
C LEU A 16 23.69 17.11 54.14
N PHE A 17 23.71 15.78 54.21
CA PHE A 17 23.58 14.91 53.02
C PHE A 17 22.16 14.96 52.45
N CYS A 18 21.11 14.99 53.26
CA CYS A 18 19.73 15.15 52.79
C CYS A 18 19.46 16.54 52.20
N LEU A 19 20.09 17.61 52.75
CA LEU A 19 19.99 18.97 52.20
C LEU A 19 20.79 19.16 50.91
N ALA A 20 21.89 18.41 50.71
CA ALA A 20 22.65 18.39 49.44
C ALA A 20 21.90 17.66 48.32
N PHE A 21 21.03 16.68 48.65
CA PHE A 21 20.16 16.04 47.67
C PHE A 21 18.93 16.87 47.28
N LEU A 22 18.50 17.84 48.14
CA LEU A 22 17.37 18.71 47.87
C LEU A 22 17.72 19.96 47.04
N SER A 23 19.03 20.28 46.91
CA SER A 23 19.49 21.43 46.11
C SER A 23 19.95 21.07 44.69
N GLY A 24 19.79 19.80 44.24
CA GLY A 24 20.28 19.28 42.96
C GLY A 24 19.27 19.10 41.87
N CYS A 25 17.98 19.25 42.11
CA CYS A 25 16.99 19.27 41.02
C CYS A 25 16.92 20.67 40.40
N LYS A 26 17.92 21.07 39.62
CA LYS A 26 17.67 22.07 38.58
C LYS A 26 16.60 21.48 37.71
N LYS A 27 15.39 22.08 37.67
CA LYS A 27 14.42 21.77 36.60
C LYS A 27 15.17 21.89 35.29
N VAL A 28 15.31 20.79 34.59
CA VAL A 28 15.78 20.83 33.21
C VAL A 28 14.76 21.73 32.50
N PRO A 29 15.17 22.83 31.86
CA PRO A 29 14.23 23.67 31.14
C PRO A 29 13.48 22.82 30.14
N GLU A 30 12.16 22.87 30.18
CA GLU A 30 11.33 22.19 29.19
C GLU A 30 11.66 22.78 27.82
N MET A 31 12.07 21.93 26.89
CA MET A 31 12.34 22.34 25.52
C MET A 31 11.05 22.79 24.85
N THR A 32 11.13 23.87 24.12
CA THR A 32 10.01 24.30 23.27
C THR A 32 9.80 23.36 22.12
N LEU A 33 8.58 23.29 21.58
CA LEU A 33 8.29 22.47 20.38
C LEU A 33 9.24 22.78 19.23
N LYS A 34 9.59 24.06 19.00
CA LYS A 34 10.55 24.46 17.97
C LYS A 34 11.97 23.93 18.20
N GLU A 35 12.42 23.85 19.43
CA GLU A 35 13.72 23.28 19.79
C GLU A 35 13.71 21.76 19.56
N ILE A 36 12.62 21.08 19.90
CA ILE A 36 12.44 19.65 19.63
C ILE A 36 12.46 19.39 18.12
N GLU A 37 11.68 20.14 17.35
CA GLU A 37 11.64 20.04 15.88
C GLU A 37 13.02 20.29 15.25
N ALA A 38 13.76 21.30 15.73
CA ALA A 38 15.10 21.58 15.22
C ALA A 38 16.08 20.41 15.44
N ILE A 39 16.04 19.79 16.62
CA ILE A 39 16.87 18.63 16.94
C ILE A 39 16.48 17.41 16.09
N VAL A 40 15.17 17.16 15.95
CA VAL A 40 14.66 16.06 15.14
C VAL A 40 15.06 16.23 13.67
N ASN A 41 14.92 17.44 13.12
CA ASN A 41 15.31 17.74 11.73
C ASN A 41 16.83 17.62 11.50
N LEU A 42 17.65 18.03 12.46
CA LEU A 42 19.11 17.82 12.40
C LEU A 42 19.44 16.32 12.36
N GLY A 43 18.81 15.52 13.21
CA GLY A 43 18.98 14.07 13.22
C GLY A 43 18.52 13.41 11.93
N ALA A 44 17.38 13.83 11.38
CA ALA A 44 16.87 13.31 10.10
C ALA A 44 17.81 13.63 8.94
N ASN A 45 18.33 14.87 8.87
CA ASN A 45 19.27 15.28 7.83
C ASN A 45 20.60 14.53 7.94
N GLU A 46 21.10 14.27 9.14
CA GLU A 46 22.29 13.45 9.37
C GLU A 46 22.09 12.02 8.85
N ILE A 47 20.93 11.41 9.13
CA ILE A 47 20.55 10.09 8.64
C ILE A 47 20.54 10.07 7.11
N ILE A 48 19.84 10.99 6.49
CA ILE A 48 19.73 11.09 5.02
C ILE A 48 21.11 11.25 4.39
N SER A 49 21.99 12.09 4.96
CA SER A 49 23.33 12.32 4.44
C SER A 49 24.25 11.09 4.45
N LYS A 50 23.95 10.10 5.27
CA LYS A 50 24.70 8.83 5.40
C LYS A 50 24.12 7.69 4.57
N THR A 51 23.03 7.93 3.83
CA THR A 51 22.36 6.94 2.98
C THR A 51 22.49 7.32 1.51
N ILE A 52 22.28 6.36 0.62
CA ILE A 52 22.39 6.57 -0.82
C ILE A 52 21.00 6.73 -1.42
N SER A 53 20.75 7.85 -2.08
CA SER A 53 19.58 8.01 -2.95
C SER A 53 19.92 7.51 -4.35
N LYS A 54 19.12 6.58 -4.87
CA LYS A 54 19.33 6.01 -6.21
C LYS A 54 17.99 5.85 -6.93
N PRO A 55 17.39 6.95 -7.41
CA PRO A 55 16.19 6.88 -8.25
C PRO A 55 16.57 6.29 -9.62
N TRP A 56 15.57 5.77 -10.35
CA TRP A 56 15.74 5.39 -11.74
C TRP A 56 16.10 6.60 -12.60
N ASP A 57 17.20 6.50 -13.35
CA ASP A 57 17.73 7.59 -14.19
C ASP A 57 17.56 7.33 -15.70
N GLY A 58 16.90 6.20 -16.06
CA GLY A 58 16.69 5.82 -17.46
C GLY A 58 17.89 5.13 -18.11
N SER A 59 18.96 4.85 -17.36
CA SER A 59 20.15 4.18 -17.90
C SER A 59 19.86 2.74 -18.33
N GLU A 60 20.64 2.23 -19.29
CA GLU A 60 20.60 0.82 -19.67
C GLU A 60 21.14 -0.06 -18.55
N TYR A 61 20.53 -1.23 -18.39
CA TYR A 61 20.99 -2.19 -17.40
C TYR A 61 22.32 -2.82 -17.81
N VAL A 62 23.20 -2.97 -16.82
CA VAL A 62 24.44 -3.73 -16.97
C VAL A 62 24.13 -5.22 -16.94
N SER A 63 24.73 -5.99 -17.86
CA SER A 63 24.63 -7.44 -17.84
C SER A 63 25.33 -8.02 -16.61
N GLY A 64 24.64 -8.92 -15.92
CA GLY A 64 25.14 -9.56 -14.71
C GLY A 64 25.41 -11.05 -14.88
N THR A 65 25.82 -11.70 -13.82
CA THR A 65 26.04 -13.14 -13.76
C THR A 65 24.92 -13.83 -13.01
N VAL A 66 24.37 -14.88 -13.59
CA VAL A 66 23.36 -15.71 -12.94
C VAL A 66 23.99 -16.49 -11.79
N GLY A 67 23.37 -16.44 -10.61
CA GLY A 67 23.77 -17.21 -9.46
C GLY A 67 23.32 -16.61 -8.13
N GLY A 68 23.56 -17.36 -7.08
CA GLY A 68 23.26 -16.96 -5.71
C GLY A 68 21.79 -17.05 -5.31
N THR A 69 21.59 -16.90 -4.01
CA THR A 69 20.27 -16.92 -3.40
C THR A 69 19.99 -15.56 -2.75
N TRP A 70 18.90 -14.92 -3.19
CA TRP A 70 18.39 -13.71 -2.58
C TRP A 70 17.45 -14.07 -1.44
N ASN A 71 17.88 -13.86 -0.20
CA ASN A 71 17.08 -14.13 0.99
C ASN A 71 16.37 -12.86 1.46
N SER A 72 15.07 -12.92 1.60
CA SER A 72 14.25 -11.81 2.10
C SER A 72 13.24 -12.31 3.13
N ALA A 73 12.42 -11.43 3.68
CA ALA A 73 11.36 -11.79 4.62
C ALA A 73 9.98 -11.45 4.05
N LEU A 74 8.99 -12.29 4.38
CA LEU A 74 7.56 -12.00 4.25
C LEU A 74 6.95 -11.88 5.64
N ILE A 75 6.02 -10.95 5.81
CA ILE A 75 5.35 -10.72 7.10
C ILE A 75 4.26 -11.74 7.41
N SER A 76 3.76 -12.44 6.41
CA SER A 76 2.68 -13.44 6.55
C SER A 76 2.78 -14.53 5.48
N ASP A 77 2.17 -15.67 5.77
CA ASP A 77 1.95 -16.72 4.79
C ASP A 77 1.04 -16.24 3.64
N PRO A 78 1.25 -16.74 2.39
CA PRO A 78 0.24 -16.60 1.35
C PRO A 78 -1.02 -17.36 1.72
N LYS A 79 -2.17 -16.85 1.35
CA LYS A 79 -3.46 -17.56 1.48
C LYS A 79 -3.70 -18.55 0.35
N THR A 80 -3.10 -18.29 -0.79
CA THR A 80 -3.36 -19.05 -2.02
C THR A 80 -2.29 -18.77 -3.08
N PHE A 81 -2.17 -19.68 -4.02
CA PHE A 81 -1.48 -19.48 -5.29
C PHE A 81 -2.48 -19.36 -6.47
N ASN A 82 -3.77 -19.24 -6.16
CA ASN A 82 -4.82 -19.04 -7.16
C ASN A 82 -4.83 -17.58 -7.62
N HIS A 83 -4.74 -17.35 -8.92
CA HIS A 83 -4.66 -16.02 -9.52
C HIS A 83 -5.88 -15.13 -9.23
N LEU A 84 -7.07 -15.70 -9.10
CA LEU A 84 -8.29 -14.96 -8.77
C LEU A 84 -8.35 -14.59 -7.28
N ILE A 85 -8.11 -15.58 -6.42
CA ILE A 85 -8.24 -15.37 -4.96
C ILE A 85 -7.10 -14.49 -4.45
N ALA A 86 -5.91 -14.57 -5.06
CA ALA A 86 -4.76 -13.73 -4.72
C ALA A 86 -5.03 -12.22 -4.89
N GLU A 87 -5.96 -11.82 -5.76
CA GLU A 87 -6.33 -10.40 -5.94
C GLU A 87 -6.76 -9.70 -4.64
N ARG A 88 -7.14 -10.46 -3.60
CA ARG A 88 -7.64 -9.95 -2.33
C ARG A 88 -6.63 -10.01 -1.19
N ASP A 89 -5.43 -10.52 -1.45
CA ASP A 89 -4.38 -10.68 -0.46
C ASP A 89 -3.03 -10.22 -1.00
N GLY A 90 -2.47 -9.15 -0.43
CA GLY A 90 -1.24 -8.53 -0.93
C GLY A 90 -0.05 -9.49 -0.96
N THR A 91 0.07 -10.39 0.02
CA THR A 91 1.14 -11.40 0.05
C THR A 91 0.98 -12.40 -1.09
N SER A 92 -0.23 -12.96 -1.28
CA SER A 92 -0.50 -13.90 -2.37
C SER A 92 -0.35 -13.24 -3.74
N SER A 93 -0.81 -11.97 -3.89
CA SER A 93 -0.69 -11.21 -5.14
C SER A 93 0.77 -11.01 -5.55
N SER A 94 1.62 -10.53 -4.63
CA SER A 94 3.04 -10.32 -4.91
C SER A 94 3.78 -11.61 -5.29
N ILE A 95 3.37 -12.74 -4.74
CA ILE A 95 3.92 -14.06 -5.07
C ILE A 95 3.53 -14.46 -6.51
N ILE A 96 2.27 -14.31 -6.86
CA ILE A 96 1.76 -14.69 -8.18
C ILE A 96 2.35 -13.79 -9.28
N GLU A 97 2.55 -12.51 -9.03
CA GLU A 97 3.16 -11.57 -9.98
C GLU A 97 4.56 -12.00 -10.45
N MET A 98 5.31 -12.74 -9.63
CA MET A 98 6.62 -13.29 -10.03
C MET A 98 6.52 -14.45 -11.04
N THR A 99 5.32 -15.05 -11.22
CA THR A 99 5.07 -16.19 -12.11
C THR A 99 4.36 -15.81 -13.41
N THR A 100 3.94 -14.55 -13.54
CA THR A 100 3.19 -14.04 -14.69
C THR A 100 3.84 -12.79 -15.26
N ASP A 101 3.28 -12.29 -16.34
CA ASP A 101 3.68 -11.00 -16.93
C ASP A 101 2.46 -10.19 -17.34
N MET A 102 2.65 -8.88 -17.48
CA MET A 102 1.62 -7.92 -17.90
C MET A 102 1.80 -7.55 -19.38
N ILE A 103 0.77 -6.95 -19.97
CA ILE A 103 0.81 -6.42 -21.35
C ILE A 103 1.92 -5.38 -21.49
N ALA A 104 2.00 -4.43 -20.55
CA ALA A 104 2.95 -3.31 -20.57
C ALA A 104 3.48 -2.99 -19.17
N ASP A 105 4.62 -2.32 -19.09
CA ASP A 105 5.16 -1.70 -17.87
C ASP A 105 5.20 -0.18 -18.01
N TYR A 106 4.96 0.52 -16.92
CA TYR A 106 5.09 1.97 -16.87
C TYR A 106 6.50 2.36 -16.45
N ASP A 107 7.21 3.04 -17.35
CA ASP A 107 8.52 3.61 -17.06
C ASP A 107 8.33 4.96 -16.35
N THR A 108 8.64 5.03 -15.08
CA THR A 108 8.47 6.22 -14.23
C THR A 108 9.43 7.35 -14.61
N HIS A 109 10.59 7.06 -15.23
CA HIS A 109 11.54 8.06 -15.67
C HIS A 109 11.03 8.79 -16.92
N SER A 110 10.70 8.04 -17.99
CA SER A 110 10.16 8.62 -19.23
C SER A 110 8.67 8.98 -19.12
N LYS A 111 7.98 8.57 -18.04
CA LYS A 111 6.53 8.73 -17.83
C LYS A 111 5.69 8.16 -18.98
N THR A 112 6.12 7.03 -19.53
CA THR A 112 5.45 6.37 -20.65
C THR A 112 5.26 4.88 -20.40
N TRP A 113 4.24 4.30 -21.03
CA TRP A 113 4.06 2.87 -21.05
C TRP A 113 5.03 2.21 -22.04
N LYS A 114 5.71 1.16 -21.63
CA LYS A 114 6.62 0.35 -22.44
C LYS A 114 6.01 -1.03 -22.69
N PRO A 115 6.09 -1.56 -23.92
CA PRO A 115 5.69 -2.92 -24.22
C PRO A 115 6.42 -3.94 -23.33
N LYS A 116 5.67 -4.84 -22.66
CA LYS A 116 6.23 -5.96 -21.87
C LYS A 116 5.93 -7.29 -22.56
N ALA A 117 4.92 -8.04 -22.19
CA ALA A 117 4.55 -9.29 -22.87
C ALA A 117 3.87 -9.05 -24.24
N CYS A 118 3.31 -7.85 -24.48
CA CYS A 118 2.73 -7.47 -25.76
C CYS A 118 3.37 -6.21 -26.32
N TYR A 119 3.42 -6.12 -27.65
CA TYR A 119 3.40 -4.85 -28.35
C TYR A 119 1.97 -4.34 -28.43
N TYR A 120 1.79 -3.02 -28.45
CA TYR A 120 0.45 -2.44 -28.55
C TYR A 120 0.46 -1.17 -29.41
N SER A 121 -0.71 -0.86 -29.99
CA SER A 121 -1.01 0.43 -30.60
C SER A 121 -2.43 0.87 -30.23
N ILE A 122 -2.67 2.18 -30.30
CA ILE A 122 -3.96 2.77 -29.94
C ILE A 122 -4.54 3.41 -31.21
N GLU A 123 -5.78 3.05 -31.54
CA GLU A 123 -6.55 3.66 -32.60
C GLU A 123 -7.77 4.35 -32.01
N VAL A 124 -7.98 5.62 -32.38
CA VAL A 124 -9.16 6.41 -31.99
C VAL A 124 -10.05 6.62 -33.21
N ASP A 125 -11.29 6.16 -33.14
CA ASP A 125 -12.31 6.48 -34.12
C ASP A 125 -13.00 7.79 -33.68
N GLU A 126 -12.53 8.91 -34.22
CA GLU A 126 -13.07 10.24 -33.93
C GLU A 126 -14.56 10.40 -34.33
N LYS A 127 -15.01 9.67 -35.36
CA LYS A 127 -16.39 9.74 -35.86
C LYS A 127 -17.36 9.09 -34.89
N ASN A 128 -17.01 7.92 -34.38
CA ASN A 128 -17.87 7.15 -33.47
C ASN A 128 -17.51 7.42 -31.98
N GLN A 129 -16.46 8.20 -31.72
CA GLN A 129 -15.95 8.48 -30.37
C GLN A 129 -15.58 7.20 -29.59
N THR A 130 -15.05 6.19 -30.30
CA THR A 130 -14.58 4.92 -29.73
C THR A 130 -13.05 4.82 -29.77
N LEU A 131 -12.49 3.86 -29.04
CA LEU A 131 -11.05 3.64 -28.99
C LEU A 131 -10.76 2.15 -29.00
N THR A 132 -9.73 1.73 -29.73
CA THR A 132 -9.24 0.34 -29.72
C THR A 132 -7.77 0.31 -29.34
N VAL A 133 -7.43 -0.59 -28.41
CA VAL A 133 -6.04 -0.95 -28.11
C VAL A 133 -5.77 -2.29 -28.76
N HIS A 134 -4.97 -2.28 -29.82
CA HIS A 134 -4.51 -3.49 -30.50
C HIS A 134 -3.31 -4.07 -29.75
N CYS A 135 -3.37 -5.34 -29.39
CA CYS A 135 -2.31 -6.05 -28.66
C CYS A 135 -1.77 -7.20 -29.51
N THR A 136 -0.44 -7.30 -29.60
CA THR A 136 0.26 -8.41 -30.25
C THR A 136 1.21 -9.07 -29.27
N ILE A 137 0.96 -10.31 -28.88
CA ILE A 137 1.82 -11.10 -27.98
C ILE A 137 3.20 -11.28 -28.62
N ARG A 138 4.27 -11.08 -27.85
CA ARG A 138 5.65 -11.33 -28.29
C ARG A 138 5.80 -12.76 -28.79
N GLU A 139 6.75 -12.97 -29.67
CA GLU A 139 7.13 -14.30 -30.11
C GLU A 139 7.86 -15.06 -28.98
N ASN A 140 7.73 -16.37 -29.00
CA ASN A 140 8.45 -17.26 -28.09
C ASN A 140 8.13 -17.06 -26.61
N LEU A 141 6.91 -16.63 -26.28
CA LEU A 141 6.37 -16.66 -24.92
C LEU A 141 5.73 -18.02 -24.64
N TYR A 142 6.13 -18.62 -23.51
CA TYR A 142 5.64 -19.94 -23.11
C TYR A 142 5.32 -19.98 -21.61
N TRP A 143 4.27 -20.68 -21.28
CA TRP A 143 4.07 -21.25 -19.96
C TRP A 143 4.95 -22.50 -19.85
N THR A 144 5.73 -22.55 -18.78
CA THR A 144 6.66 -23.65 -18.52
C THR A 144 6.50 -24.12 -17.08
N TYR A 145 7.05 -25.28 -16.75
CA TYR A 145 7.02 -25.85 -15.41
C TYR A 145 8.45 -26.07 -14.91
N TYR A 146 8.62 -26.02 -13.61
CA TYR A 146 9.92 -26.26 -12.99
C TYR A 146 10.43 -27.66 -13.32
N ASN A 147 11.71 -27.76 -13.72
CA ASN A 147 12.36 -29.01 -14.13
C ASN A 147 11.59 -29.80 -15.20
N SER A 148 11.00 -29.12 -16.16
CA SER A 148 10.26 -29.75 -17.25
C SER A 148 10.58 -29.10 -18.60
N ASP A 149 10.70 -29.91 -19.64
CA ASP A 149 10.85 -29.41 -21.02
C ASP A 149 9.51 -29.02 -21.66
N LYS A 150 8.40 -29.24 -20.95
CA LYS A 150 7.06 -28.91 -21.45
C LYS A 150 6.91 -27.41 -21.61
N LYS A 151 6.62 -26.97 -22.83
CA LYS A 151 6.33 -25.58 -23.20
C LYS A 151 4.94 -25.50 -23.80
N ILE A 152 4.12 -24.61 -23.24
CA ILE A 152 2.78 -24.34 -23.73
C ILE A 152 2.79 -22.90 -24.24
N PRO A 153 2.49 -22.61 -25.50
CA PRO A 153 2.48 -21.23 -26.00
C PRO A 153 1.53 -20.35 -25.19
N VAL A 154 1.98 -19.14 -24.90
CA VAL A 154 1.09 -18.08 -24.40
C VAL A 154 0.24 -17.60 -25.57
N THR A 155 -1.06 -17.56 -25.36
CA THR A 155 -2.01 -17.17 -26.41
C THR A 155 -2.96 -16.07 -25.95
N SER A 156 -3.66 -15.46 -26.89
CA SER A 156 -4.69 -14.47 -26.61
C SER A 156 -5.81 -15.00 -25.73
N ASP A 157 -6.06 -16.31 -25.70
CA ASP A 157 -7.03 -16.93 -24.79
C ASP A 157 -6.65 -16.73 -23.33
N ASP A 158 -5.36 -16.62 -22.98
CA ASP A 158 -4.88 -16.36 -21.62
C ASP A 158 -5.30 -14.99 -21.07
N ILE A 159 -5.74 -14.09 -21.95
CA ILE A 159 -6.36 -12.81 -21.63
C ILE A 159 -7.87 -12.84 -21.89
N VAL A 160 -8.28 -13.16 -23.12
CA VAL A 160 -9.67 -13.01 -23.57
C VAL A 160 -10.63 -13.90 -22.78
N TRP A 161 -10.27 -15.19 -22.63
CA TRP A 161 -11.13 -16.11 -21.88
C TRP A 161 -11.23 -15.73 -20.39
N TRP A 162 -10.10 -15.32 -19.77
CA TRP A 162 -10.09 -14.87 -18.39
C TRP A 162 -10.94 -13.61 -18.19
N TYR A 163 -10.77 -12.64 -19.07
CA TYR A 163 -11.50 -11.39 -19.04
C TYR A 163 -13.01 -11.60 -19.11
N ASP A 164 -13.45 -12.48 -19.99
CA ASP A 164 -14.88 -12.72 -20.20
C ASP A 164 -15.50 -13.65 -19.15
N ASN A 165 -14.82 -14.73 -18.80
CA ASN A 165 -15.43 -15.81 -18.02
C ASN A 165 -15.11 -15.76 -16.54
N ILE A 166 -13.98 -15.17 -16.13
CA ILE A 166 -13.59 -15.04 -14.72
C ILE A 166 -13.78 -13.61 -14.25
N SER A 167 -12.99 -12.66 -14.75
CA SER A 167 -13.06 -11.26 -14.28
C SER A 167 -14.41 -10.60 -14.63
N GLY A 168 -15.01 -10.98 -15.77
CA GLY A 168 -16.28 -10.44 -16.24
C GLY A 168 -17.52 -11.15 -15.69
N ASN A 169 -17.35 -12.20 -14.92
CA ASN A 169 -18.47 -12.91 -14.28
C ASN A 169 -18.61 -12.43 -12.82
N PRO A 170 -19.74 -11.77 -12.46
CA PRO A 170 -19.94 -11.19 -11.14
C PRO A 170 -19.92 -12.21 -9.99
N ASP A 171 -20.20 -13.50 -10.25
CA ASP A 171 -20.22 -14.55 -9.25
C ASP A 171 -18.81 -14.86 -8.69
N PHE A 172 -17.77 -14.54 -9.46
CA PHE A 172 -16.39 -14.66 -9.00
C PHE A 172 -15.96 -13.49 -8.10
N GLN A 173 -16.65 -12.34 -8.17
CA GLN A 173 -16.34 -11.14 -7.39
C GLN A 173 -14.87 -10.69 -7.58
N SER A 174 -14.33 -10.78 -8.80
CA SER A 174 -13.00 -10.29 -9.13
C SER A 174 -12.88 -8.80 -8.84
N SER A 175 -11.74 -8.38 -8.33
CA SER A 175 -11.43 -6.95 -8.13
C SER A 175 -11.37 -6.17 -9.46
N ALA A 176 -11.12 -6.86 -10.57
CA ALA A 176 -11.07 -6.28 -11.90
C ALA A 176 -12.46 -6.08 -12.54
N TYR A 177 -13.56 -6.61 -11.96
CA TYR A 177 -14.88 -6.57 -12.58
C TYR A 177 -15.36 -5.14 -12.88
N SER A 178 -15.32 -4.26 -11.90
CA SER A 178 -15.78 -2.87 -12.05
C SER A 178 -14.97 -2.06 -13.06
N GLY A 179 -13.69 -2.35 -13.19
CA GLY A 179 -12.78 -1.71 -14.17
C GLY A 179 -13.04 -2.10 -15.63
N GLN A 180 -13.91 -3.09 -15.88
CA GLN A 180 -14.30 -3.51 -17.23
C GLN A 180 -15.40 -2.64 -17.85
N PHE A 181 -15.93 -1.66 -17.12
CA PHE A 181 -17.02 -0.84 -17.58
C PHE A 181 -16.59 0.62 -17.73
N VAL A 182 -17.18 1.28 -18.71
CA VAL A 182 -17.09 2.72 -18.91
C VAL A 182 -18.47 3.33 -18.81
N THR A 183 -18.58 4.51 -18.23
CA THR A 183 -19.85 5.25 -18.16
C THR A 183 -19.99 6.09 -19.42
N MET A 184 -21.08 5.89 -20.12
CA MET A 184 -21.43 6.63 -21.34
C MET A 184 -21.98 8.02 -20.99
N SER A 185 -22.10 8.90 -21.99
CA SER A 185 -22.58 10.28 -21.82
C SER A 185 -24.03 10.36 -21.31
N ASP A 186 -24.84 9.33 -21.52
CA ASP A 186 -26.21 9.23 -21.01
C ASP A 186 -26.31 8.62 -19.60
N GLY A 187 -25.15 8.31 -18.98
CA GLY A 187 -25.05 7.72 -17.66
C GLY A 187 -25.17 6.18 -17.64
N THR A 188 -25.39 5.55 -18.79
CA THR A 188 -25.38 4.08 -18.88
C THR A 188 -23.95 3.54 -18.75
N MET A 189 -23.83 2.30 -18.30
CA MET A 189 -22.54 1.62 -18.22
C MET A 189 -22.41 0.61 -19.36
N GLU A 190 -21.34 0.73 -20.14
CA GLU A 190 -21.01 -0.23 -21.18
C GLU A 190 -19.68 -0.92 -20.91
N ARG A 191 -19.64 -2.22 -21.23
CA ARG A 191 -18.45 -3.03 -20.98
C ARG A 191 -17.41 -2.84 -22.11
N ILE A 192 -16.16 -2.69 -21.73
CA ILE A 192 -15.01 -2.82 -22.65
C ILE A 192 -14.99 -4.25 -23.17
N LYS A 193 -14.99 -4.42 -24.48
CA LYS A 193 -14.94 -5.74 -25.10
C LYS A 193 -13.49 -6.14 -25.34
N VAL A 194 -13.16 -7.41 -25.09
CA VAL A 194 -11.87 -7.96 -25.50
C VAL A 194 -12.14 -8.97 -26.59
N VAL A 195 -11.57 -8.73 -27.77
CA VAL A 195 -11.85 -9.48 -28.99
C VAL A 195 -10.61 -10.26 -29.40
N LYS A 196 -10.72 -11.58 -29.45
CA LYS A 196 -9.67 -12.43 -30.03
C LYS A 196 -9.67 -12.26 -31.55
N ILE A 197 -8.51 -11.91 -32.12
CA ILE A 197 -8.28 -11.88 -33.57
C ILE A 197 -7.67 -13.20 -34.02
N ASP A 198 -6.60 -13.62 -33.35
CA ASP A 198 -5.95 -14.91 -33.52
C ASP A 198 -5.20 -15.30 -32.23
N ASP A 199 -4.36 -16.35 -32.27
CA ASP A 199 -3.65 -16.82 -31.07
C ASP A 199 -2.62 -15.82 -30.51
N ARG A 200 -2.22 -14.82 -31.28
CA ARG A 200 -1.26 -13.79 -30.84
C ARG A 200 -1.85 -12.38 -30.78
N ASN A 201 -2.96 -12.14 -31.44
CA ASN A 201 -3.53 -10.83 -31.59
C ASN A 201 -4.91 -10.75 -30.93
N PHE A 202 -5.14 -9.70 -30.18
CA PHE A 202 -6.42 -9.38 -29.55
C PHE A 202 -6.56 -7.88 -29.34
N ASP A 203 -7.80 -7.42 -29.28
CA ASP A 203 -8.13 -6.01 -29.17
C ASP A 203 -8.96 -5.73 -27.92
N PHE A 204 -8.63 -4.63 -27.21
CA PHE A 204 -9.54 -4.02 -26.26
C PHE A 204 -10.33 -2.93 -26.99
N VAL A 205 -11.63 -3.13 -27.11
CA VAL A 205 -12.55 -2.21 -27.80
C VAL A 205 -13.35 -1.44 -26.77
N TYR A 206 -13.06 -0.16 -26.66
CA TYR A 206 -13.70 0.76 -25.75
C TYR A 206 -14.91 1.43 -26.42
N PRO A 207 -16.10 1.41 -25.78
CA PRO A 207 -17.32 2.03 -26.33
C PRO A 207 -17.24 3.56 -26.35
N ARG A 208 -16.25 4.15 -25.68
CA ARG A 208 -15.92 5.58 -25.74
C ARG A 208 -14.42 5.79 -25.58
N VAL A 209 -13.94 6.99 -25.96
CA VAL A 209 -12.54 7.37 -25.76
C VAL A 209 -12.23 7.53 -24.26
N VAL A 210 -11.12 6.98 -23.79
CA VAL A 210 -10.64 7.06 -22.41
C VAL A 210 -9.28 7.74 -22.34
N ALA A 211 -8.97 8.37 -21.21
CA ALA A 211 -7.76 9.20 -21.07
C ALA A 211 -6.47 8.37 -21.03
N ASP A 212 -6.49 7.18 -20.39
CA ASP A 212 -5.34 6.29 -20.29
C ASP A 212 -5.78 4.83 -20.59
N PRO A 213 -5.89 4.47 -21.87
CA PRO A 213 -6.38 3.15 -22.26
C PRO A 213 -5.42 2.03 -21.88
N ILE A 214 -4.10 2.29 -21.84
CA ILE A 214 -3.14 1.24 -21.44
C ILE A 214 -3.29 0.91 -19.95
N LEU A 215 -3.53 1.89 -19.08
CA LEU A 215 -3.75 1.63 -17.66
C LEU A 215 -4.93 0.67 -17.45
N SER A 216 -6.05 0.90 -18.13
CA SER A 216 -7.27 0.11 -17.97
C SER A 216 -7.25 -1.23 -18.70
N SER A 217 -6.43 -1.39 -19.75
CA SER A 217 -6.24 -2.67 -20.46
C SER A 217 -5.05 -3.49 -19.96
N ASN A 218 -4.22 -2.94 -19.06
CA ASN A 218 -2.99 -3.59 -18.62
C ASN A 218 -3.29 -4.72 -17.61
N CYS A 219 -3.61 -5.88 -18.10
CA CYS A 219 -3.86 -7.07 -17.29
C CYS A 219 -2.73 -8.10 -17.42
N SER A 220 -2.63 -8.98 -16.41
CA SER A 220 -1.66 -10.08 -16.40
C SER A 220 -2.21 -11.29 -17.12
N PHE A 221 -1.34 -12.00 -17.80
CA PHE A 221 -1.65 -13.31 -18.40
C PHE A 221 -1.98 -14.35 -17.32
N ARG A 222 -2.89 -15.27 -17.64
CA ARG A 222 -3.31 -16.37 -16.77
C ARG A 222 -3.27 -17.70 -17.51
N PRO A 223 -2.90 -18.83 -16.90
CA PRO A 223 -2.88 -20.15 -17.56
C PRO A 223 -4.31 -20.65 -17.79
N CYS A 224 -5.01 -20.04 -18.73
CA CYS A 224 -6.46 -20.17 -18.89
C CYS A 224 -6.92 -21.59 -19.20
N TRP A 225 -6.12 -22.42 -19.87
CA TRP A 225 -6.50 -23.82 -20.14
C TRP A 225 -6.74 -24.62 -18.86
N ILE A 226 -6.01 -24.33 -17.76
CA ILE A 226 -6.20 -24.99 -16.47
C ILE A 226 -7.50 -24.53 -15.82
N TYR A 227 -7.72 -23.21 -15.83
CA TYR A 227 -8.93 -22.62 -15.24
C TYR A 227 -10.19 -22.98 -16.02
N LYS A 228 -10.09 -23.06 -17.35
CA LYS A 228 -11.18 -23.50 -18.23
C LYS A 228 -11.58 -24.92 -17.93
N ASP A 229 -10.61 -25.84 -17.86
CA ASP A 229 -10.85 -27.24 -17.50
C ASP A 229 -11.50 -27.39 -16.13
N ALA A 230 -11.04 -26.62 -15.14
CA ALA A 230 -11.62 -26.64 -13.80
C ALA A 230 -13.05 -26.08 -13.77
N PHE A 231 -13.30 -25.01 -14.52
CA PHE A 231 -14.63 -24.40 -14.64
C PHE A 231 -15.63 -25.33 -15.34
N GLU A 232 -15.23 -25.97 -16.43
CA GLU A 232 -16.05 -26.95 -17.14
C GLU A 232 -16.40 -28.18 -16.28
N LYS A 233 -15.47 -28.63 -15.44
CA LYS A 233 -15.66 -29.82 -14.59
C LYS A 233 -16.43 -29.55 -13.29
N LYS A 234 -16.23 -28.41 -12.64
CA LYS A 234 -16.70 -28.14 -11.28
C LYS A 234 -17.27 -26.73 -11.08
N GLY A 235 -17.46 -25.97 -12.17
CA GLY A 235 -17.98 -24.61 -12.09
C GLY A 235 -17.10 -23.66 -11.25
N ILE A 236 -17.73 -22.72 -10.59
CA ILE A 236 -17.08 -21.69 -9.78
C ILE A 236 -16.17 -22.27 -8.70
N GLU A 237 -16.64 -23.31 -8.00
CA GLU A 237 -15.86 -23.96 -6.94
C GLU A 237 -14.59 -24.64 -7.50
N GLY A 238 -14.65 -25.19 -8.71
CA GLY A 238 -13.48 -25.74 -9.38
C GLY A 238 -12.38 -24.70 -9.59
N VAL A 239 -12.76 -23.51 -10.04
CA VAL A 239 -11.85 -22.38 -10.23
C VAL A 239 -11.29 -21.87 -8.91
N LYS A 240 -12.14 -21.65 -7.91
CA LYS A 240 -11.72 -21.09 -6.61
C LYS A 240 -10.78 -22.00 -5.83
N ASN A 241 -10.90 -23.32 -6.01
CA ASN A 241 -10.09 -24.32 -5.31
C ASN A 241 -8.79 -24.69 -6.05
N LEU A 242 -8.54 -24.15 -7.26
CA LEU A 242 -7.25 -24.32 -7.94
C LEU A 242 -6.13 -23.67 -7.14
N PHE A 243 -4.95 -24.28 -7.20
CA PHE A 243 -3.72 -23.72 -6.65
C PHE A 243 -3.85 -23.23 -5.20
N SER A 244 -4.55 -24.01 -4.37
CA SER A 244 -4.52 -23.79 -2.92
C SER A 244 -3.09 -23.95 -2.39
N VAL A 245 -2.81 -23.47 -1.18
CA VAL A 245 -1.47 -23.55 -0.57
C VAL A 245 -1.02 -25.01 -0.28
N ASP A 246 -1.94 -25.97 -0.35
CA ASP A 246 -1.67 -27.41 -0.11
C ASP A 246 -1.19 -28.14 -1.37
N VAL A 247 -1.25 -27.53 -2.55
CA VAL A 247 -0.75 -28.16 -3.79
C VAL A 247 0.78 -28.13 -3.82
N ASP A 248 1.38 -29.08 -4.52
CA ASP A 248 2.80 -28.97 -4.86
C ASP A 248 3.02 -27.74 -5.76
N PRO A 249 3.70 -26.69 -5.31
CA PRO A 249 3.82 -25.45 -6.07
C PRO A 249 4.56 -25.62 -7.40
N ARG A 250 5.34 -26.69 -7.56
CA ARG A 250 6.03 -27.02 -8.82
C ARG A 250 5.06 -27.41 -9.95
N THR A 251 3.80 -27.69 -9.62
CA THR A 251 2.73 -27.96 -10.59
C THR A 251 2.10 -26.69 -11.16
N ILE A 252 2.44 -25.52 -10.61
CA ILE A 252 1.96 -24.22 -11.05
C ILE A 252 2.81 -23.77 -12.23
N PRO A 253 2.24 -23.54 -13.42
CA PRO A 253 3.01 -23.06 -14.56
C PRO A 253 3.39 -21.59 -14.37
N SER A 254 4.52 -21.21 -14.95
CA SER A 254 5.01 -19.83 -14.98
C SER A 254 5.39 -19.41 -16.40
N MET A 255 5.01 -18.19 -16.76
CA MET A 255 5.58 -17.45 -17.89
C MET A 255 6.45 -16.27 -17.41
N GLY A 256 6.47 -16.02 -16.11
CA GLY A 256 7.20 -14.94 -15.46
C GLY A 256 8.64 -15.31 -15.16
N GLN A 257 9.27 -14.45 -14.36
CA GLN A 257 10.70 -14.52 -14.02
C GLN A 257 11.07 -15.74 -13.17
N TYR A 258 10.13 -16.28 -12.39
CA TYR A 258 10.37 -17.35 -11.43
C TYR A 258 9.30 -18.43 -11.46
N TYR A 259 9.67 -19.63 -10.99
CA TYR A 259 8.77 -20.70 -10.57
C TYR A 259 8.63 -20.68 -9.06
N ILE A 260 7.47 -20.99 -8.52
CA ILE A 260 7.32 -21.34 -7.10
C ILE A 260 7.75 -22.80 -6.97
N THR A 261 8.81 -23.08 -6.19
CA THR A 261 9.40 -24.42 -6.12
C THR A 261 9.29 -25.08 -4.76
N GLU A 262 9.04 -24.32 -3.71
CA GLU A 262 8.79 -24.84 -2.38
C GLU A 262 7.92 -23.86 -1.59
N TYR A 263 6.99 -24.40 -0.82
CA TYR A 263 6.29 -23.67 0.23
C TYR A 263 6.21 -24.54 1.48
N SER A 264 6.71 -24.01 2.58
CA SER A 264 6.63 -24.60 3.91
C SER A 264 5.91 -23.60 4.83
N PRO A 265 4.66 -23.86 5.23
CA PRO A 265 3.85 -22.94 6.02
C PRO A 265 4.59 -22.41 7.25
N SER A 266 4.47 -21.13 7.53
CA SER A 266 5.12 -20.40 8.63
C SER A 266 6.65 -20.51 8.67
N GLN A 267 7.29 -20.96 7.59
CA GLN A 267 8.73 -21.10 7.48
C GLN A 267 9.29 -20.35 6.28
N ARG A 268 9.00 -20.81 5.06
CA ARG A 268 9.57 -20.20 3.86
C ARG A 268 8.79 -20.50 2.58
N LEU A 269 9.02 -19.64 1.61
CA LEU A 269 8.64 -19.80 0.22
C LEU A 269 9.90 -19.68 -0.65
N VAL A 270 10.08 -20.57 -1.61
CA VAL A 270 11.24 -20.59 -2.50
C VAL A 270 10.79 -20.39 -3.94
N PHE A 271 11.41 -19.43 -4.59
CA PHE A 271 11.34 -19.21 -6.02
C PHE A 271 12.65 -19.66 -6.66
N SER A 272 12.55 -20.40 -7.76
CA SER A 272 13.69 -20.70 -8.62
C SER A 272 13.54 -19.96 -9.95
N ARG A 273 14.65 -19.44 -10.42
CA ARG A 273 14.71 -18.68 -11.69
C ARG A 273 14.13 -19.49 -12.85
N ASN A 274 13.37 -18.80 -13.71
CA ASN A 274 12.87 -19.34 -14.96
C ASN A 274 13.86 -19.08 -16.10
N PRO A 275 14.65 -20.05 -16.56
CA PRO A 275 15.59 -19.85 -17.65
C PRO A 275 14.91 -19.62 -19.01
N ASN A 276 13.61 -19.90 -19.12
CA ASN A 276 12.80 -19.68 -20.31
C ASN A 276 12.14 -18.28 -20.34
N TYR A 277 12.39 -17.45 -19.33
CA TYR A 277 11.84 -16.10 -19.33
C TYR A 277 12.32 -15.32 -20.57
N TRP A 278 11.42 -14.62 -21.22
CA TRP A 278 11.64 -14.02 -22.54
C TRP A 278 12.62 -12.85 -22.52
N GLU A 279 12.68 -12.11 -21.43
CA GLU A 279 13.51 -10.90 -21.35
C GLU A 279 14.99 -11.26 -21.23
N LYS A 280 15.79 -10.65 -22.10
CA LYS A 280 17.23 -10.89 -22.20
C LYS A 280 18.00 -9.60 -21.96
N ASP A 281 19.17 -9.74 -21.41
CA ASP A 281 20.16 -8.67 -21.34
C ASP A 281 20.94 -8.51 -22.67
N SER A 282 21.88 -7.55 -22.71
CA SER A 282 22.71 -7.27 -23.88
C SER A 282 23.63 -8.43 -24.28
N LEU A 283 23.87 -9.38 -23.37
CA LEU A 283 24.65 -10.62 -23.63
C LEU A 283 23.75 -11.81 -23.98
N ASN A 284 22.44 -11.58 -24.26
CA ASN A 284 21.44 -12.59 -24.58
C ASN A 284 21.18 -13.58 -23.43
N GLN A 285 21.47 -13.21 -22.18
CA GLN A 285 21.19 -14.00 -21.00
C GLN A 285 19.81 -13.60 -20.41
N SER A 286 18.99 -14.60 -20.06
CA SER A 286 17.69 -14.29 -19.42
C SER A 286 17.87 -13.67 -18.05
N VAL A 287 17.09 -12.65 -17.74
CA VAL A 287 16.90 -12.15 -16.38
C VAL A 287 15.78 -12.94 -15.68
N PRO A 288 15.69 -12.91 -14.33
CA PRO A 288 16.56 -12.24 -13.37
C PRO A 288 17.88 -12.98 -13.16
N TYR A 289 18.86 -12.34 -12.51
CA TYR A 289 20.16 -12.95 -12.24
C TYR A 289 20.20 -13.83 -10.99
N PRO A 290 19.52 -13.51 -9.86
CA PRO A 290 19.46 -14.43 -8.72
C PRO A 290 18.88 -15.78 -9.14
N GLU A 291 19.63 -16.87 -8.87
CA GLU A 291 19.20 -18.25 -9.20
C GLU A 291 17.98 -18.66 -8.37
N GLN A 292 17.95 -18.20 -7.13
CA GLN A 292 16.83 -18.40 -6.22
C GLN A 292 16.50 -17.12 -5.47
N THR A 293 15.21 -16.96 -5.17
CA THR A 293 14.73 -16.01 -4.17
C THR A 293 14.02 -16.79 -3.07
N VAL A 294 14.48 -16.63 -1.84
CA VAL A 294 13.90 -17.30 -0.68
C VAL A 294 13.27 -16.26 0.22
N TYR A 295 11.98 -16.37 0.44
CA TYR A 295 11.28 -15.58 1.43
C TYR A 295 11.10 -16.39 2.71
N GLN A 296 11.74 -15.96 3.79
CA GLN A 296 11.48 -16.48 5.13
C GLN A 296 10.20 -15.82 5.67
N ILE A 297 9.28 -16.60 6.23
CA ILE A 297 8.05 -16.08 6.81
C ILE A 297 8.35 -15.62 8.22
N VAL A 298 8.37 -14.30 8.43
CA VAL A 298 8.77 -13.66 9.69
C VAL A 298 7.78 -12.54 9.99
N SER A 299 6.80 -12.83 10.82
CA SER A 299 5.74 -11.88 11.19
C SER A 299 6.24 -10.78 12.14
N ASP A 300 7.31 -11.02 12.88
CA ASP A 300 7.89 -10.07 13.83
C ASP A 300 9.06 -9.29 13.20
N GLN A 301 8.94 -7.98 13.19
CA GLN A 301 9.93 -7.09 12.57
C GLN A 301 11.28 -7.07 13.33
N ASN A 302 11.30 -7.29 14.65
CA ASN A 302 12.55 -7.39 15.40
C ASN A 302 13.30 -8.66 15.04
N THR A 303 12.56 -9.76 14.80
CA THR A 303 13.15 -11.01 14.30
C THR A 303 13.76 -10.81 12.92
N SER A 304 13.07 -10.12 12.00
CA SER A 304 13.64 -9.76 10.68
C SER A 304 14.92 -8.93 10.80
N TYR A 305 14.94 -7.96 11.70
CA TYR A 305 16.12 -7.14 11.99
C TYR A 305 17.31 -8.00 12.47
N LEU A 306 17.07 -8.91 13.41
CA LEU A 306 18.11 -9.80 13.93
C LEU A 306 18.63 -10.77 12.86
N LEU A 307 17.76 -11.31 12.01
CA LEU A 307 18.14 -12.17 10.89
C LEU A 307 19.02 -11.43 9.88
N PHE A 308 18.68 -10.18 9.56
CA PHE A 308 19.52 -9.33 8.71
C PHE A 308 20.89 -9.09 9.33
N LYS A 309 20.98 -8.71 10.60
CA LYS A 309 22.26 -8.53 11.31
C LYS A 309 23.11 -9.80 11.37
N GLN A 310 22.49 -10.98 11.33
CA GLN A 310 23.17 -12.28 11.25
C GLN A 310 23.58 -12.67 9.82
N GLY A 311 23.29 -11.84 8.81
CA GLY A 311 23.53 -12.13 7.39
C GLY A 311 22.65 -13.25 6.82
N LYS A 312 21.52 -13.56 7.46
CA LYS A 312 20.56 -14.55 6.99
C LYS A 312 19.53 -13.98 6.01
N LEU A 313 19.38 -12.66 5.97
CA LEU A 313 18.61 -11.94 4.97
C LEU A 313 19.56 -11.04 4.18
N GLU A 314 19.29 -10.93 2.88
CA GLU A 314 20.02 -10.00 2.00
C GLU A 314 19.55 -8.57 2.17
N THR A 315 18.30 -8.41 2.59
CA THR A 315 17.64 -7.12 2.67
C THR A 315 16.91 -6.95 3.97
N TYR A 316 16.81 -5.69 4.38
CA TYR A 316 15.99 -5.26 5.50
C TYR A 316 15.48 -3.83 5.25
N SER A 317 14.22 -3.59 5.52
CA SER A 317 13.65 -2.24 5.52
C SER A 317 13.71 -1.67 6.94
N PRO A 318 14.70 -0.82 7.27
CA PRO A 318 14.88 -0.31 8.62
C PRO A 318 13.70 0.54 9.06
N ARG A 319 13.25 0.32 10.28
CA ARG A 319 12.29 1.19 10.96
C ARG A 319 13.03 2.41 11.55
N PRO A 320 12.32 3.51 11.82
CA PRO A 320 12.93 4.72 12.39
C PRO A 320 13.77 4.46 13.65
N GLU A 321 13.32 3.56 14.53
CA GLU A 321 14.05 3.21 15.76
C GLU A 321 15.35 2.43 15.53
N ASN A 322 15.45 1.65 14.44
CA ASN A 322 16.63 0.82 14.13
C ASN A 322 17.58 1.51 13.15
N LEU A 323 17.14 2.57 12.51
CA LEU A 323 17.82 3.17 11.36
C LEU A 323 19.21 3.71 11.73
N SER A 324 19.36 4.39 12.86
CA SER A 324 20.65 4.90 13.31
C SER A 324 21.66 3.78 13.57
N ASP A 325 21.21 2.66 14.16
CA ASP A 325 22.07 1.50 14.42
C ASP A 325 22.50 0.84 13.10
N ILE A 326 21.58 0.67 12.16
CA ILE A 326 21.85 0.13 10.82
C ILE A 326 22.84 1.03 10.07
N ILE A 327 22.63 2.35 10.06
CA ILE A 327 23.54 3.29 9.36
C ILE A 327 24.94 3.29 9.97
N ASN A 328 25.05 3.29 11.28
CA ASN A 328 26.37 3.29 11.95
C ASN A 328 27.15 1.98 11.72
N ALA A 329 26.47 0.89 11.42
CA ALA A 329 27.06 -0.41 11.16
C ALA A 329 27.22 -0.74 9.67
N GLN A 330 27.03 0.20 8.73
CA GLN A 330 27.16 -0.03 7.28
C GLN A 330 28.54 -0.60 6.89
N SER A 331 29.61 -0.22 7.58
CA SER A 331 30.97 -0.76 7.35
C SER A 331 31.07 -2.27 7.58
N SER A 332 30.06 -2.91 8.16
CA SER A 332 30.03 -4.36 8.42
C SER A 332 29.56 -5.20 7.24
N GLY A 333 29.35 -4.63 6.06
CA GLY A 333 29.11 -5.39 4.84
C GLY A 333 27.75 -5.18 4.16
N TYR A 334 27.09 -4.06 4.39
CA TYR A 334 25.86 -3.67 3.68
C TYR A 334 25.81 -2.18 3.41
N THR A 335 24.94 -1.78 2.50
CA THR A 335 24.67 -0.39 2.13
C THR A 335 23.22 -0.05 2.44
N VAL A 336 22.96 1.16 2.93
CA VAL A 336 21.60 1.66 3.16
C VAL A 336 21.23 2.67 2.07
N PHE A 337 20.16 2.34 1.35
CA PHE A 337 19.55 3.22 0.38
C PHE A 337 18.34 3.93 1.00
N ASN A 338 18.04 5.14 0.53
CA ASN A 338 16.81 5.85 0.86
C ASN A 338 16.00 6.10 -0.40
N SER A 339 14.66 6.04 -0.26
CA SER A 339 13.72 6.53 -1.26
C SER A 339 13.29 7.95 -0.91
N GLU A 340 12.63 8.62 -1.85
CA GLU A 340 11.79 9.77 -1.52
C GLU A 340 10.57 9.36 -0.69
N ALA A 341 9.70 10.31 -0.35
CA ALA A 341 8.47 10.01 0.36
C ALA A 341 7.63 8.96 -0.38
N SER A 342 7.11 7.99 0.36
CA SER A 342 6.25 6.94 -0.20
C SER A 342 5.02 7.55 -0.88
N ILE A 343 4.65 7.02 -2.05
CA ILE A 343 3.40 7.37 -2.72
C ILE A 343 2.19 6.70 -2.06
N GLY A 344 2.38 5.59 -1.34
CA GLY A 344 1.36 4.99 -0.49
C GLY A 344 1.05 5.86 0.72
N ALA A 345 -0.10 5.66 1.32
CA ALA A 345 -0.48 6.39 2.51
C ALA A 345 -1.20 5.49 3.52
N MET A 346 -0.86 5.69 4.80
CA MET A 346 -1.66 5.21 5.90
C MET A 346 -2.86 6.14 6.08
N MET A 347 -4.03 5.55 6.26
CA MET A 347 -5.29 6.26 6.40
C MET A 347 -6.05 5.78 7.63
N TRP A 348 -6.73 6.72 8.30
CA TRP A 348 -7.73 6.44 9.31
C TRP A 348 -9.11 6.59 8.69
N SER A 349 -9.91 5.52 8.70
CA SER A 349 -11.25 5.50 8.13
C SER A 349 -12.30 5.07 9.16
N PHE A 350 -13.54 5.45 8.91
CA PHE A 350 -14.70 5.23 9.76
C PHE A 350 -15.78 4.48 8.99
N ASN A 351 -16.31 3.43 9.59
CA ASN A 351 -17.34 2.59 8.97
C ASN A 351 -18.68 3.31 8.90
N GLN A 352 -19.12 3.61 7.68
CA GLN A 352 -20.41 4.27 7.39
C GLN A 352 -21.42 3.30 6.74
N ASN A 353 -21.15 1.99 6.79
CA ASN A 353 -22.04 0.99 6.22
C ASN A 353 -23.38 0.94 6.98
N PRO A 354 -24.54 1.09 6.31
CA PRO A 354 -25.88 1.02 6.91
C PRO A 354 -26.19 -0.27 7.66
N LYS A 355 -25.42 -1.33 7.47
CA LYS A 355 -25.49 -2.53 8.32
C LYS A 355 -25.35 -2.18 9.81
N ASN A 356 -24.70 -1.08 10.12
CA ASN A 356 -24.42 -0.60 11.48
C ASN A 356 -25.40 0.49 11.95
N ILE A 357 -26.53 0.70 11.27
CA ILE A 357 -27.48 1.81 11.52
C ILE A 357 -27.98 1.86 12.98
N ASP A 358 -28.10 0.69 13.64
CA ASP A 358 -28.51 0.59 15.04
C ASP A 358 -27.40 0.87 16.05
N LYS A 359 -26.18 1.13 15.58
CA LYS A 359 -25.02 1.38 16.44
C LYS A 359 -24.82 2.87 16.65
N PRO A 360 -24.47 3.31 17.89
CA PRO A 360 -24.24 4.73 18.16
C PRO A 360 -23.18 5.37 17.26
N TYR A 361 -22.07 4.67 17.01
CA TYR A 361 -20.97 5.18 16.21
C TYR A 361 -21.35 5.44 14.74
N TYR A 362 -22.33 4.71 14.18
CA TYR A 362 -22.82 4.98 12.83
C TYR A 362 -23.43 6.37 12.72
N GLU A 363 -24.23 6.79 13.73
CA GLU A 363 -24.83 8.13 13.78
C GLU A 363 -23.75 9.24 13.82
N TRP A 364 -22.59 8.98 14.42
CA TRP A 364 -21.48 9.93 14.50
C TRP A 364 -20.65 9.93 13.21
N PHE A 365 -20.27 8.74 12.73
CA PHE A 365 -19.35 8.57 11.60
C PHE A 365 -19.92 9.03 10.27
N THR A 366 -21.24 9.01 10.10
CA THR A 366 -21.92 9.53 8.91
C THR A 366 -21.97 11.06 8.86
N LYS A 367 -21.69 11.76 9.97
CA LYS A 367 -21.60 13.23 9.99
C LYS A 367 -20.21 13.70 9.57
N LYS A 368 -20.15 14.56 8.55
CA LYS A 368 -18.87 15.09 8.08
C LYS A 368 -18.13 15.89 9.16
N GLU A 369 -18.86 16.66 9.97
CA GLU A 369 -18.30 17.47 11.06
C GLU A 369 -17.59 16.59 12.09
N PHE A 370 -18.08 15.37 12.34
CA PHE A 370 -17.38 14.40 13.20
C PHE A 370 -16.06 14.00 12.56
N ARG A 371 -16.04 13.61 11.29
CA ARG A 371 -14.81 13.19 10.59
C ARG A 371 -13.82 14.33 10.44
N GLN A 372 -14.30 15.55 10.18
CA GLN A 372 -13.49 16.77 10.16
C GLN A 372 -12.85 17.05 11.53
N ALA A 373 -13.62 16.88 12.62
CA ALA A 373 -13.12 17.00 13.98
C ALA A 373 -12.02 15.96 14.26
N MET A 374 -12.21 14.71 13.83
CA MET A 374 -11.17 13.67 13.97
C MET A 374 -9.91 14.03 13.19
N SER A 375 -10.02 14.65 12.00
CA SER A 375 -8.85 15.16 11.28
C SER A 375 -8.15 16.29 12.03
N CYS A 376 -8.91 17.17 12.70
CA CYS A 376 -8.35 18.23 13.54
C CYS A 376 -7.72 17.70 14.84
N LEU A 377 -8.15 16.53 15.32
CA LEU A 377 -7.52 15.85 16.48
C LEU A 377 -6.26 15.06 16.08
N LEU A 378 -6.06 14.77 14.80
CA LEU A 378 -4.88 14.01 14.33
C LEU A 378 -3.64 14.90 14.31
N ASN A 379 -2.77 14.75 15.31
CA ASN A 379 -1.51 15.48 15.42
C ASN A 379 -0.42 14.85 14.54
N ARG A 380 -0.43 15.20 13.25
CA ARG A 380 0.52 14.68 12.26
C ARG A 380 1.97 15.06 12.56
N ASP A 381 2.19 16.27 13.06
CA ASP A 381 3.55 16.73 13.42
C ASP A 381 4.10 15.90 14.59
N ARG A 382 3.27 15.56 15.57
CA ARG A 382 3.64 14.64 16.64
C ARG A 382 3.99 13.25 16.10
N ILE A 383 3.22 12.73 15.15
CA ILE A 383 3.52 11.46 14.47
C ILE A 383 4.87 11.54 13.74
N VAL A 384 5.10 12.59 12.94
CA VAL A 384 6.36 12.79 12.22
C VAL A 384 7.54 12.82 13.19
N ASN A 385 7.42 13.57 14.29
CA ASN A 385 8.52 13.78 15.21
C ASN A 385 8.77 12.57 16.13
N GLN A 386 7.72 11.97 16.69
CA GLN A 386 7.86 10.89 17.68
C GLN A 386 8.00 9.51 17.05
N THR A 387 7.15 9.19 16.07
CA THR A 387 7.17 7.87 15.41
C THR A 387 8.25 7.80 14.33
N PHE A 388 8.34 8.81 13.48
CA PHE A 388 9.23 8.79 12.31
C PHE A 388 10.53 9.58 12.48
N ARG A 389 10.73 10.25 13.63
CA ARG A 389 11.97 11.00 13.94
C ARG A 389 12.35 11.99 12.84
N GLY A 390 11.36 12.69 12.27
CA GLY A 390 11.54 13.64 11.17
C GLY A 390 11.68 13.02 9.78
N LEU A 391 11.57 11.70 9.65
CA LEU A 391 11.73 10.97 8.39
C LEU A 391 10.38 10.67 7.70
N ALA A 392 9.41 11.55 7.89
CA ALA A 392 8.11 11.54 7.24
C ALA A 392 7.62 12.97 7.06
N SER A 393 6.59 13.15 6.25
CA SER A 393 5.89 14.43 6.09
C SER A 393 4.40 14.27 6.40
N PRO A 394 3.73 15.27 6.99
CA PRO A 394 2.28 15.25 7.16
C PRO A 394 1.59 15.09 5.81
N LYS A 395 0.64 14.17 5.71
CA LYS A 395 -0.16 13.97 4.50
C LYS A 395 -1.61 14.37 4.75
N TYR A 396 -2.16 15.09 3.80
CA TYR A 396 -3.56 15.54 3.83
C TYR A 396 -4.31 15.16 2.55
N ASP A 397 -3.60 15.01 1.45
CA ASP A 397 -4.13 14.98 0.11
C ASP A 397 -4.39 13.56 -0.39
N PHE A 398 -5.35 13.47 -1.33
CA PHE A 398 -5.69 12.25 -2.03
C PHE A 398 -4.55 11.78 -2.94
N PHE A 399 -3.99 12.69 -3.73
CA PHE A 399 -2.89 12.37 -4.62
C PHE A 399 -1.52 12.50 -3.93
N PRO A 400 -0.54 11.67 -4.30
CA PRO A 400 0.85 11.92 -3.96
C PRO A 400 1.40 13.07 -4.84
N ASP A 401 2.45 13.74 -4.36
CA ASP A 401 3.10 14.85 -5.06
C ASP A 401 3.59 14.47 -6.47
N ALA A 402 3.90 13.19 -6.68
CA ALA A 402 4.30 12.66 -7.99
C ALA A 402 3.15 12.53 -9.01
N ASN A 403 1.90 12.65 -8.57
CA ASN A 403 0.74 12.57 -9.47
C ASN A 403 0.64 13.86 -10.31
N PRO A 404 0.43 13.77 -11.64
CA PRO A 404 0.36 14.95 -12.51
C PRO A 404 -0.80 15.91 -12.20
N TYR A 405 -1.81 15.44 -11.48
CA TYR A 405 -2.98 16.23 -11.06
C TYR A 405 -2.95 16.63 -9.58
N TYR A 406 -1.83 16.41 -8.90
CA TYR A 406 -1.65 16.92 -7.54
C TYR A 406 -1.86 18.43 -7.48
N ASN A 407 -2.63 18.91 -6.52
CA ASN A 407 -2.93 20.32 -6.36
C ASN A 407 -2.27 20.88 -5.11
N GLU A 408 -1.06 21.44 -5.27
CA GLU A 408 -0.31 22.08 -4.18
C GLU A 408 -1.01 23.31 -3.56
N ASN A 409 -1.95 23.92 -4.31
CA ASN A 409 -2.67 25.12 -3.87
C ASN A 409 -3.99 24.80 -3.15
N ILE A 410 -4.31 23.51 -2.93
CA ILE A 410 -5.55 23.13 -2.26
C ILE A 410 -5.54 23.57 -0.80
N GLN A 411 -6.62 24.19 -0.35
CA GLN A 411 -6.71 24.70 1.01
C GLN A 411 -6.91 23.56 2.01
N LEU A 412 -5.90 23.30 2.84
CA LEU A 412 -5.94 22.32 3.91
C LEU A 412 -6.68 22.87 5.14
N LYS A 413 -7.98 22.63 5.24
CA LYS A 413 -8.88 23.23 6.23
C LYS A 413 -8.84 22.55 7.60
N TYR A 414 -8.54 21.26 7.67
CA TYR A 414 -8.69 20.42 8.85
C TYR A 414 -7.34 19.89 9.36
N LYS A 415 -6.38 20.82 9.49
CA LYS A 415 -5.10 20.58 10.19
C LYS A 415 -5.33 20.43 11.69
N TYR A 416 -4.31 19.96 12.42
CA TYR A 416 -4.37 19.82 13.86
C TYR A 416 -4.77 21.13 14.55
N ASP A 417 -5.91 21.10 15.22
CA ASP A 417 -6.49 22.23 15.95
C ASP A 417 -7.57 21.70 16.91
N LEU A 418 -7.21 21.57 18.18
CA LEU A 418 -8.11 21.07 19.22
C LEU A 418 -9.37 21.96 19.41
N LYS A 419 -9.20 23.27 19.30
CA LYS A 419 -10.32 24.20 19.45
C LYS A 419 -11.34 24.02 18.34
N LYS A 420 -10.87 23.96 17.09
CA LYS A 420 -11.71 23.72 15.93
C LYS A 420 -12.39 22.34 15.98
N ALA A 421 -11.69 21.32 16.48
CA ALA A 421 -12.29 20.00 16.67
C ALA A 421 -13.48 20.05 17.62
N ILE A 422 -13.34 20.73 18.77
CA ILE A 422 -14.42 20.92 19.75
C ILE A 422 -15.58 21.73 19.15
N GLU A 423 -15.30 22.80 18.40
CA GLU A 423 -16.31 23.61 17.71
C GLU A 423 -17.11 22.79 16.69
N LEU A 424 -16.45 21.95 15.88
CA LEU A 424 -17.08 21.05 14.93
C LEU A 424 -17.98 20.01 15.63
N LEU A 425 -17.50 19.40 16.71
CA LEU A 425 -18.30 18.46 17.51
C LEU A 425 -19.51 19.15 18.13
N ALA A 426 -19.32 20.35 18.67
CA ALA A 426 -20.42 21.12 19.27
C ALA A 426 -21.49 21.51 18.24
N SER A 427 -21.12 21.75 16.98
CA SER A 427 -22.05 22.10 15.90
C SER A 427 -23.05 20.99 15.59
N ILE A 428 -22.71 19.74 15.87
CA ILE A 428 -23.57 18.56 15.71
C ILE A 428 -24.15 18.05 17.03
N GLY A 429 -24.03 18.84 18.11
CA GLY A 429 -24.62 18.51 19.40
C GLY A 429 -23.77 17.59 20.29
N ILE A 430 -22.50 17.35 19.92
CA ILE A 430 -21.54 16.59 20.75
C ILE A 430 -20.81 17.60 21.65
N LYS A 431 -20.92 17.45 22.96
CA LYS A 431 -20.39 18.40 23.94
C LYS A 431 -19.73 17.68 25.11
N MET A 432 -18.76 18.34 25.71
CA MET A 432 -18.11 17.86 26.93
C MET A 432 -19.05 18.08 28.13
N ASP A 433 -19.17 17.07 28.98
CA ASP A 433 -19.91 17.15 30.25
C ASP A 433 -19.02 17.62 31.40
N SER A 434 -19.60 17.67 32.62
CA SER A 434 -18.88 18.08 33.84
C SER A 434 -17.78 17.12 34.29
N GLU A 435 -17.76 15.91 33.76
CA GLU A 435 -16.76 14.86 34.05
C GLU A 435 -15.66 14.82 32.98
N ASN A 436 -15.63 15.79 32.05
CA ASN A 436 -14.73 15.87 30.89
C ASN A 436 -14.93 14.71 29.90
N ILE A 437 -16.15 14.20 29.76
CA ILE A 437 -16.50 13.17 28.79
C ILE A 437 -17.29 13.83 27.65
N MET A 438 -16.87 13.59 26.39
CA MET A 438 -17.65 14.01 25.22
C MET A 438 -18.90 13.14 25.11
N ARG A 439 -20.10 13.80 25.04
CA ARG A 439 -21.38 13.13 24.89
C ARG A 439 -22.13 13.66 23.67
N ASP A 440 -22.85 12.79 23.05
CA ASP A 440 -23.70 13.14 21.92
C ASP A 440 -25.05 13.75 22.40
N TRP A 441 -25.90 14.11 21.45
CA TRP A 441 -27.25 14.69 21.67
C TRP A 441 -28.24 13.76 22.37
N LYS A 442 -27.91 12.46 22.51
CA LYS A 442 -28.66 11.47 23.30
C LYS A 442 -27.99 11.17 24.64
N ASN A 443 -27.03 11.98 25.06
CA ASN A 443 -26.25 11.85 26.27
C ASN A 443 -25.40 10.57 26.36
N ARG A 444 -25.06 9.92 25.20
CA ARG A 444 -24.19 8.76 25.16
C ARG A 444 -22.73 9.24 25.09
N PRO A 445 -21.79 8.62 25.82
CA PRO A 445 -20.37 8.94 25.70
C PRO A 445 -19.86 8.59 24.30
N ILE A 446 -18.98 9.44 23.77
CA ILE A 446 -18.30 9.15 22.52
C ILE A 446 -17.18 8.14 22.79
N GLU A 447 -17.42 6.92 22.42
CA GLU A 447 -16.49 5.80 22.57
C GLU A 447 -16.56 4.89 21.33
N PHE A 448 -15.41 4.53 20.77
CA PHE A 448 -15.34 3.63 19.63
C PHE A 448 -14.02 2.85 19.56
N ASP A 449 -14.04 1.74 18.85
CA ASP A 449 -12.88 0.90 18.62
C ASP A 449 -12.08 1.38 17.39
N LEU A 450 -10.74 1.37 17.51
CA LEU A 450 -9.79 1.57 16.44
C LEU A 450 -9.00 0.28 16.23
N ILE A 451 -9.24 -0.42 15.12
CA ILE A 451 -8.49 -1.63 14.79
C ILE A 451 -7.22 -1.32 14.02
N ILE A 452 -6.16 -2.02 14.36
CA ILE A 452 -4.84 -1.92 13.72
C ILE A 452 -4.21 -3.30 13.59
N ALA A 453 -3.29 -3.46 12.63
CA ALA A 453 -2.51 -4.68 12.51
C ALA A 453 -1.52 -4.82 13.66
N SER A 454 -1.50 -5.99 14.32
CA SER A 454 -0.65 -6.25 15.50
C SER A 454 0.85 -6.26 15.20
N THR A 455 1.24 -6.45 13.94
CA THR A 455 2.63 -6.63 13.51
C THR A 455 3.39 -5.33 13.22
N ALA A 456 2.69 -4.19 13.11
CA ALA A 456 3.26 -2.93 12.70
C ALA A 456 3.47 -1.97 13.90
N THR A 457 4.71 -1.85 14.39
CA THR A 457 5.03 -0.98 15.54
C THR A 457 4.73 0.51 15.27
N THR A 458 5.06 1.00 14.08
CA THR A 458 4.75 2.39 13.69
C THR A 458 3.25 2.68 13.71
N THR A 459 2.42 1.71 13.30
CA THR A 459 0.97 1.84 13.36
C THR A 459 0.47 1.85 14.81
N ASN A 460 1.09 1.06 15.70
CA ASN A 460 0.80 1.12 17.14
C ASN A 460 1.09 2.50 17.72
N ASP A 461 2.25 3.08 17.40
CA ASP A 461 2.64 4.41 17.87
C ASP A 461 1.67 5.50 17.36
N MET A 462 1.30 5.44 16.07
CA MET A 462 0.30 6.34 15.49
C MET A 462 -1.06 6.22 16.19
N ALA A 463 -1.51 4.99 16.44
CA ALA A 463 -2.78 4.73 17.14
C ALA A 463 -2.74 5.24 18.58
N GLN A 464 -1.59 5.13 19.27
CA GLN A 464 -1.42 5.69 20.62
C GLN A 464 -1.50 7.22 20.62
N ILE A 465 -0.91 7.89 19.61
CA ILE A 465 -1.02 9.35 19.47
C ILE A 465 -2.48 9.75 19.22
N ILE A 466 -3.20 9.03 18.37
CA ILE A 466 -4.65 9.25 18.15
C ILE A 466 -5.44 9.08 19.45
N TYR A 467 -5.15 8.01 20.20
CA TYR A 467 -5.75 7.76 21.51
C TYR A 467 -5.52 8.96 22.47
N ASP A 468 -4.28 9.41 22.61
CA ASP A 468 -3.92 10.50 23.51
C ASP A 468 -4.65 11.81 23.15
N GLU A 469 -4.64 12.18 21.86
CA GLU A 469 -5.26 13.42 21.38
C GLU A 469 -6.79 13.36 21.51
N CYS A 470 -7.44 12.25 21.19
CA CYS A 470 -8.87 12.05 21.37
C CYS A 470 -9.25 12.07 22.86
N ASN A 471 -8.48 11.37 23.70
CA ASN A 471 -8.73 11.33 25.14
C ASN A 471 -8.55 12.71 25.82
N SER A 472 -7.66 13.56 25.30
CA SER A 472 -7.46 14.92 25.81
C SER A 472 -8.71 15.81 25.71
N VAL A 473 -9.63 15.47 24.79
CA VAL A 473 -10.91 16.14 24.60
C VAL A 473 -12.10 15.29 25.05
N GLY A 474 -11.88 14.23 25.85
CA GLY A 474 -12.95 13.41 26.41
C GLY A 474 -13.58 12.39 25.46
N ILE A 475 -12.94 12.07 24.34
CA ILE A 475 -13.34 11.00 23.42
C ILE A 475 -12.53 9.76 23.72
N LYS A 476 -13.19 8.64 23.99
CA LYS A 476 -12.53 7.37 24.29
C LYS A 476 -12.34 6.54 23.01
N VAL A 477 -11.08 6.26 22.68
CA VAL A 477 -10.71 5.38 21.58
C VAL A 477 -10.12 4.07 22.14
N ASN A 478 -10.72 2.94 21.82
CA ASN A 478 -10.21 1.63 22.24
C ASN A 478 -9.33 1.06 21.13
N VAL A 479 -8.02 1.13 21.26
CA VAL A 479 -7.09 0.54 20.29
C VAL A 479 -7.14 -0.99 20.38
N ARG A 480 -7.48 -1.65 19.27
CA ARG A 480 -7.62 -3.10 19.13
C ARG A 480 -6.58 -3.61 18.12
N GLN A 481 -5.58 -4.29 18.63
CA GLN A 481 -4.63 -5.00 17.78
C GLN A 481 -5.26 -6.30 17.28
N THR A 482 -5.16 -6.55 15.99
CA THR A 482 -5.66 -7.78 15.37
C THR A 482 -4.66 -8.32 14.36
N ASP A 483 -4.75 -9.61 14.07
CA ASP A 483 -4.01 -10.21 12.97
C ASP A 483 -4.38 -9.53 11.64
N PHE A 484 -3.39 -9.32 10.76
CA PHE A 484 -3.60 -8.60 9.51
C PHE A 484 -4.66 -9.27 8.62
N GLN A 485 -4.64 -10.59 8.53
CA GLN A 485 -5.59 -11.32 7.70
C GLN A 485 -7.02 -11.25 8.24
N LYS A 486 -7.17 -11.28 9.57
CA LYS A 486 -8.46 -11.04 10.23
C LYS A 486 -8.94 -9.61 10.00
N MET A 487 -8.05 -8.64 10.01
CA MET A 487 -8.38 -7.24 9.72
C MET A 487 -8.89 -7.08 8.27
N VAL A 488 -8.24 -7.74 7.30
CA VAL A 488 -8.68 -7.77 5.90
C VAL A 488 -10.07 -8.43 5.78
N GLU A 489 -10.31 -9.54 6.48
CA GLU A 489 -11.61 -10.20 6.51
C GLU A 489 -12.71 -9.29 7.09
N GLN A 490 -12.41 -8.58 8.18
CA GLN A 490 -13.35 -7.61 8.76
C GLN A 490 -13.66 -6.47 7.78
N LEU A 491 -12.67 -6.00 7.04
CA LEU A 491 -12.82 -4.90 6.08
C LEU A 491 -13.62 -5.33 4.84
N THR A 492 -13.37 -6.51 4.28
CA THR A 492 -13.81 -6.89 2.94
C THR A 492 -14.94 -7.92 2.90
N VAL A 493 -15.19 -8.63 4.00
CA VAL A 493 -16.15 -9.74 4.05
C VAL A 493 -17.23 -9.52 5.10
N THR A 494 -16.84 -9.33 6.36
CA THR A 494 -17.82 -9.25 7.46
C THR A 494 -18.32 -7.82 7.68
N TYR A 495 -17.51 -6.81 7.33
CA TYR A 495 -17.74 -5.38 7.61
C TYR A 495 -17.92 -5.07 9.11
N ASP A 496 -17.41 -5.95 9.97
CA ASP A 496 -17.53 -5.84 11.45
C ASP A 496 -16.32 -5.11 12.02
N TRP A 497 -16.30 -3.81 11.87
CA TRP A 497 -15.31 -2.88 12.40
C TRP A 497 -15.93 -1.51 12.63
N GLN A 498 -15.32 -0.66 13.47
CA GLN A 498 -15.79 0.70 13.73
C GLN A 498 -14.88 1.73 13.07
N SER A 499 -13.64 1.83 13.49
CA SER A 499 -12.62 2.62 12.77
C SER A 499 -11.35 1.80 12.57
N ILE A 500 -10.57 2.15 11.56
CA ILE A 500 -9.41 1.36 11.12
C ILE A 500 -8.28 2.26 10.66
N ILE A 501 -7.03 1.92 11.02
CA ILE A 501 -5.85 2.42 10.33
C ILE A 501 -5.38 1.34 9.36
N ILE A 502 -5.35 1.69 8.08
CA ILE A 502 -4.90 0.81 7.00
C ILE A 502 -4.11 1.58 5.96
N GLY A 503 -3.09 0.95 5.37
CA GLY A 503 -2.40 1.45 4.20
C GLY A 503 -3.06 0.93 2.93
N LEU A 504 -3.24 1.81 1.95
CA LEU A 504 -3.59 1.43 0.59
C LEU A 504 -2.46 1.80 -0.35
N GLY A 505 -2.38 1.08 -1.48
CA GLY A 505 -1.50 1.42 -2.58
C GLY A 505 -1.76 2.84 -3.09
N SER A 506 -0.88 3.33 -3.93
CA SER A 506 -0.92 4.73 -4.33
C SER A 506 -1.98 5.04 -5.37
N ASN A 507 -2.41 6.29 -5.37
CA ASN A 507 -3.11 6.92 -6.50
C ASN A 507 -2.10 7.59 -7.44
N PHE A 508 -1.08 6.84 -7.88
CA PHE A 508 -0.08 7.35 -8.82
C PHE A 508 -0.72 7.77 -10.14
N PHE A 509 -1.70 7.01 -10.62
CA PHE A 509 -2.60 7.43 -11.69
C PHE A 509 -3.93 7.87 -11.09
N PRO A 510 -4.60 8.91 -11.62
CA PRO A 510 -5.86 9.40 -11.11
C PRO A 510 -6.95 8.33 -11.04
N THR A 511 -7.02 7.47 -12.06
CA THR A 511 -8.03 6.41 -12.21
C THR A 511 -7.63 5.09 -11.54
N GLN A 512 -6.50 5.08 -10.84
CA GLN A 512 -6.06 3.90 -10.09
C GLN A 512 -6.98 3.67 -8.88
N GLY A 513 -7.35 2.43 -8.65
CA GLY A 513 -8.25 2.09 -7.54
C GLY A 513 -9.74 2.25 -7.90
N SER A 514 -10.12 1.92 -9.13
CA SER A 514 -11.54 1.88 -9.55
C SER A 514 -12.43 0.98 -8.68
N ASN A 515 -11.85 0.06 -7.93
CA ASN A 515 -12.52 -0.78 -6.94
C ASN A 515 -12.59 -0.16 -5.53
N VAL A 516 -11.92 0.96 -5.28
CA VAL A 516 -11.83 1.62 -3.97
C VAL A 516 -12.62 2.92 -3.92
N TRP A 517 -12.43 3.78 -4.90
CA TRP A 517 -12.90 5.16 -4.82
C TRP A 517 -14.34 5.39 -5.29
N PRO A 518 -14.82 4.79 -6.39
CA PRO A 518 -16.24 4.83 -6.72
C PRO A 518 -17.11 4.10 -5.69
N SER A 519 -18.31 4.59 -5.45
CA SER A 519 -19.25 4.03 -4.49
C SER A 519 -19.60 2.56 -4.74
N SER A 520 -19.61 2.13 -6.01
CA SER A 520 -19.83 0.74 -6.41
C SER A 520 -18.66 -0.21 -6.16
N GLY A 521 -17.49 0.32 -5.76
CA GLY A 521 -16.29 -0.47 -5.55
C GLY A 521 -16.44 -1.51 -4.42
N ASN A 522 -15.89 -2.69 -4.62
CA ASN A 522 -15.92 -3.78 -3.62
C ASN A 522 -14.99 -3.53 -2.42
N LEU A 523 -14.06 -2.60 -2.56
CA LEU A 523 -13.16 -2.13 -1.49
C LEU A 523 -13.38 -0.67 -1.12
N HIS A 524 -14.58 -0.13 -1.40
CA HIS A 524 -14.95 1.23 -1.00
C HIS A 524 -14.98 1.34 0.53
N LEU A 525 -13.90 1.85 1.12
CA LEU A 525 -13.54 1.65 2.52
C LEU A 525 -14.66 1.90 3.52
N TRP A 526 -15.35 3.03 3.40
CA TRP A 526 -16.36 3.41 4.41
C TRP A 526 -17.73 2.80 4.18
N TYR A 527 -18.06 2.40 2.93
CA TYR A 527 -19.32 1.70 2.60
C TYR A 527 -19.18 0.92 1.28
N PRO A 528 -18.63 -0.31 1.29
CA PRO A 528 -18.40 -1.11 0.09
C PRO A 528 -19.69 -1.53 -0.62
N LEU A 529 -19.58 -1.76 -1.94
CA LEU A 529 -20.60 -2.36 -2.79
C LEU A 529 -21.94 -1.61 -2.77
N GLN A 530 -21.91 -0.29 -2.75
CA GLN A 530 -23.13 0.52 -2.87
C GLN A 530 -23.77 0.29 -4.24
N LYS A 531 -25.08 0.04 -4.28
CA LYS A 531 -25.84 -0.05 -5.54
C LYS A 531 -26.01 1.30 -6.21
N SER A 532 -26.03 2.36 -5.40
CA SER A 532 -26.04 3.76 -5.79
C SER A 532 -25.38 4.57 -4.67
N PRO A 533 -24.81 5.74 -4.98
CA PRO A 533 -24.23 6.61 -3.96
C PRO A 533 -25.22 6.90 -2.83
N ALA A 534 -24.79 6.80 -1.59
CA ALA A 534 -25.64 7.02 -0.41
C ALA A 534 -25.89 8.51 -0.13
N THR A 535 -25.06 9.39 -0.70
CA THR A 535 -25.09 10.84 -0.47
C THR A 535 -24.83 11.61 -1.76
N ASP A 536 -25.22 12.90 -1.79
CA ASP A 536 -24.99 13.77 -2.95
C ASP A 536 -23.49 13.98 -3.24
N TRP A 537 -22.65 14.03 -2.20
CA TRP A 537 -21.22 14.20 -2.40
C TRP A 537 -20.56 12.93 -2.96
N GLU A 538 -21.03 11.73 -2.58
CA GLU A 538 -20.58 10.47 -3.19
C GLU A 538 -21.02 10.41 -4.66
N ALA A 539 -22.26 10.80 -4.97
CA ALA A 539 -22.71 10.91 -6.36
C ALA A 539 -21.85 11.90 -7.16
N ARG A 540 -21.43 13.01 -6.55
CA ARG A 540 -20.56 13.98 -7.22
C ARG A 540 -19.14 13.44 -7.45
N ILE A 541 -18.53 12.77 -6.48
CA ILE A 541 -17.19 12.17 -6.70
C ILE A 541 -17.23 11.03 -7.70
N ASP A 542 -18.29 10.22 -7.74
CA ASP A 542 -18.48 9.19 -8.76
C ASP A 542 -18.55 9.81 -10.17
N TYR A 543 -19.32 10.90 -10.31
CA TYR A 543 -19.38 11.65 -11.55
C TYR A 543 -18.02 12.21 -11.97
N LEU A 544 -17.29 12.87 -11.05
CA LEU A 544 -15.99 13.45 -11.32
C LEU A 544 -14.93 12.38 -11.63
N TYR A 545 -14.98 11.24 -10.94
CA TYR A 545 -14.09 10.12 -11.23
C TYR A 545 -14.30 9.61 -12.67
N ASN A 546 -15.56 9.47 -13.08
CA ASN A 546 -15.89 9.09 -14.44
C ASN A 546 -15.41 10.14 -15.46
N GLU A 547 -15.79 11.42 -15.27
CA GLU A 547 -15.42 12.49 -16.19
C GLU A 547 -13.88 12.62 -16.31
N GLY A 548 -13.15 12.56 -15.20
CA GLY A 548 -11.69 12.57 -15.20
C GLY A 548 -11.08 11.38 -15.93
N SER A 549 -11.74 10.22 -15.87
CA SER A 549 -11.29 9.00 -16.56
C SER A 549 -11.40 9.10 -18.09
N TYR A 550 -12.27 9.98 -18.61
CA TYR A 550 -12.54 10.11 -20.03
C TYR A 550 -12.01 11.42 -20.65
N THR A 551 -11.62 12.37 -19.82
CA THR A 551 -11.16 13.68 -20.30
C THR A 551 -9.70 13.62 -20.73
N ILE A 552 -9.45 13.70 -22.05
CA ILE A 552 -8.09 13.73 -22.63
C ILE A 552 -7.46 15.12 -22.48
N ASP A 553 -8.26 16.18 -22.52
CA ASP A 553 -7.81 17.55 -22.32
C ASP A 553 -7.25 17.71 -20.90
N LYS A 554 -5.94 17.90 -20.79
CA LYS A 554 -5.22 17.97 -19.51
C LYS A 554 -5.66 19.14 -18.64
N ILE A 555 -6.12 20.26 -19.22
CA ILE A 555 -6.60 21.44 -18.46
C ILE A 555 -7.94 21.09 -17.81
N LYS A 556 -8.89 20.59 -18.61
CA LYS A 556 -10.19 20.15 -18.08
C LYS A 556 -10.04 19.00 -17.08
N ALA A 557 -9.18 18.02 -17.37
CA ALA A 557 -8.89 16.93 -16.44
C ALA A 557 -8.36 17.46 -15.11
N LYS A 558 -7.48 18.49 -15.13
CA LYS A 558 -6.98 19.13 -13.92
C LYS A 558 -8.11 19.77 -13.10
N GLU A 559 -9.03 20.49 -13.73
CA GLU A 559 -10.18 21.10 -13.06
C GLU A 559 -11.08 20.05 -12.40
N ILE A 560 -11.34 18.94 -13.09
CA ILE A 560 -12.13 17.81 -12.58
C ILE A 560 -11.47 17.19 -11.35
N TRP A 561 -10.17 16.88 -11.44
CA TRP A 561 -9.44 16.27 -10.35
C TRP A 561 -9.19 17.23 -9.18
N ASP A 562 -9.13 18.53 -9.41
CA ASP A 562 -9.06 19.56 -8.35
C ASP A 562 -10.36 19.62 -7.54
N GLU A 563 -11.53 19.56 -8.22
CA GLU A 563 -12.82 19.48 -7.55
C GLU A 563 -12.95 18.17 -6.76
N TYR A 564 -12.55 17.05 -7.35
CA TYR A 564 -12.54 15.73 -6.70
C TYR A 564 -11.75 15.75 -5.38
N GLN A 565 -10.52 16.24 -5.42
CA GLN A 565 -9.66 16.39 -4.24
C GLN A 565 -10.31 17.31 -3.19
N SER A 566 -10.89 18.41 -3.62
CA SER A 566 -11.55 19.38 -2.73
C SER A 566 -12.73 18.76 -1.97
N ILE A 567 -13.54 17.94 -2.64
CA ILE A 567 -14.67 17.23 -2.01
C ILE A 567 -14.15 16.21 -0.98
N LEU A 568 -13.14 15.40 -1.33
CA LEU A 568 -12.59 14.43 -0.40
C LEU A 568 -11.98 15.08 0.84
N LEU A 569 -11.29 16.21 0.68
CA LEU A 569 -10.78 16.98 1.81
C LEU A 569 -11.89 17.60 2.67
N GLU A 570 -12.98 18.03 2.06
CA GLU A 570 -14.14 18.58 2.79
C GLU A 570 -14.92 17.49 3.53
N GLN A 571 -15.12 16.33 2.91
CA GLN A 571 -15.94 15.25 3.48
C GLN A 571 -15.18 14.35 4.46
N CYS A 572 -13.84 14.31 4.37
CA CYS A 572 -12.97 13.47 5.20
C CYS A 572 -13.46 12.00 5.31
N PRO A 573 -13.83 11.31 4.22
CA PRO A 573 -14.25 9.91 4.33
C PRO A 573 -13.09 9.01 4.77
N VAL A 574 -11.88 9.41 4.43
CA VAL A 574 -10.61 8.90 4.95
C VAL A 574 -9.76 10.08 5.43
N ILE A 575 -8.98 9.86 6.46
CA ILE A 575 -8.05 10.85 7.04
C ILE A 575 -6.63 10.34 6.82
N TYR A 576 -5.88 11.01 5.95
CA TYR A 576 -4.48 10.66 5.69
C TYR A 576 -3.62 11.04 6.89
N LEU A 577 -2.65 10.19 7.24
CA LEU A 577 -1.76 10.40 8.38
C LEU A 577 -0.47 11.11 7.93
N VAL A 578 0.48 10.34 7.44
CA VAL A 578 1.79 10.83 7.02
C VAL A 578 2.27 10.06 5.78
N SER A 579 3.19 10.66 5.06
CA SER A 579 3.97 10.02 3.98
C SER A 579 5.38 9.77 4.50
N GLU A 580 5.76 8.51 4.63
CA GLU A 580 7.05 8.12 5.19
C GLU A 580 8.14 8.01 4.11
N ARG A 581 9.38 8.31 4.49
CA ARG A 581 10.56 8.04 3.67
C ARG A 581 10.96 6.59 3.84
N GLY A 582 11.12 5.88 2.74
CA GLY A 582 11.58 4.50 2.75
C GLY A 582 13.09 4.38 2.89
N PHE A 583 13.53 3.33 3.59
CA PHE A 583 14.93 2.94 3.68
C PHE A 583 15.08 1.45 3.38
N TYR A 584 16.20 1.10 2.76
CA TYR A 584 16.44 -0.27 2.33
C TYR A 584 17.92 -0.62 2.51
N ALA A 585 18.21 -1.49 3.46
CA ALA A 585 19.56 -2.01 3.68
C ALA A 585 19.77 -3.27 2.85
N VAL A 586 20.86 -3.34 2.11
CA VAL A 586 21.18 -4.44 1.19
C VAL A 586 22.62 -4.92 1.42
N ASN A 587 22.82 -6.23 1.47
CA ASN A 587 24.13 -6.85 1.65
C ASN A 587 25.06 -6.56 0.45
N ASN A 588 26.29 -6.10 0.73
CA ASN A 588 27.27 -5.68 -0.27
C ASN A 588 27.89 -6.82 -1.09
N ARG A 589 27.50 -8.06 -0.90
CA ARG A 589 27.90 -9.15 -1.80
C ARG A 589 27.21 -9.08 -3.17
N TRP A 590 26.17 -8.26 -3.28
CA TRP A 590 25.44 -8.01 -4.51
C TRP A 590 25.92 -6.73 -5.19
N ASP A 591 26.03 -6.76 -6.50
CA ASP A 591 26.29 -5.58 -7.32
C ASP A 591 25.00 -4.78 -7.49
N PHE A 592 25.06 -3.49 -7.19
CA PHE A 592 23.92 -2.57 -7.21
C PHE A 592 23.84 -1.72 -8.48
N SER A 593 24.62 -2.01 -9.53
CA SER A 593 24.58 -1.23 -10.77
C SER A 593 23.17 -1.12 -11.32
N ASN A 594 22.41 -2.22 -11.24
CA ASN A 594 21.01 -2.28 -11.70
C ASN A 594 19.97 -2.05 -10.60
N PHE A 595 20.39 -1.77 -9.38
CA PHE A 595 19.47 -1.45 -8.29
C PHE A 595 19.04 0.01 -8.36
N TYR A 596 17.77 0.29 -8.13
CA TYR A 596 17.24 1.64 -7.99
C TYR A 596 15.94 1.64 -7.19
N PHE A 597 15.53 2.83 -6.73
CA PHE A 597 14.19 3.05 -6.23
C PHE A 597 13.28 3.60 -7.32
N ASP A 598 12.19 2.90 -7.55
CA ASP A 598 11.09 3.36 -8.40
C ASP A 598 10.00 4.00 -7.54
N ASN A 599 9.52 5.17 -7.92
CA ASN A 599 8.51 5.90 -7.14
C ASN A 599 7.16 5.18 -7.07
N LYS A 600 6.89 4.25 -8.01
CA LYS A 600 5.66 3.46 -8.06
C LYS A 600 5.84 2.09 -7.40
N ASN A 601 6.98 1.42 -7.66
CA ASN A 601 7.19 0.02 -7.34
C ASN A 601 8.14 -0.21 -6.16
N GLY A 602 8.77 0.83 -5.63
CA GLY A 602 9.72 0.75 -4.53
C GLY A 602 11.10 0.23 -4.94
N ALA A 603 11.71 -0.60 -4.10
CA ALA A 603 13.06 -1.12 -4.34
C ALA A 603 13.10 -2.16 -5.46
N MET A 604 13.81 -1.86 -6.55
CA MET A 604 13.96 -2.73 -7.72
C MET A 604 15.25 -3.54 -7.63
N ASN A 605 15.12 -4.82 -7.35
CA ASN A 605 16.24 -5.73 -7.05
C ASN A 605 16.32 -6.97 -7.96
N THR A 606 15.45 -7.12 -8.94
CA THR A 606 15.39 -8.32 -9.79
C THR A 606 16.60 -8.48 -10.72
N ARG A 607 17.36 -7.42 -10.93
CA ARG A 607 18.54 -7.39 -11.80
C ARG A 607 19.87 -7.22 -11.05
N VAL A 608 19.85 -7.38 -9.73
CA VAL A 608 21.11 -7.45 -8.95
C VAL A 608 21.79 -8.80 -9.19
N PHE A 609 23.12 -8.82 -9.11
CA PHE A 609 23.93 -10.03 -9.29
C PHE A 609 25.06 -10.06 -8.27
N LEU A 610 25.66 -11.23 -8.06
CA LEU A 610 26.79 -11.36 -7.13
C LEU A 610 28.04 -10.69 -7.70
N HIS A 611 28.80 -10.01 -6.84
CA HIS A 611 30.16 -9.61 -7.20
C HIS A 611 31.01 -10.83 -7.52
N HIS A 612 31.90 -10.70 -8.51
CA HIS A 612 32.89 -11.73 -8.89
C HIS A 612 34.03 -11.85 -7.89
#